data_0d502ad904a42edb76fed54b94b09000
#
_entry.id   0d502ad904a42edb76fed54b94b09000
#
_cell.length_a   1.000
_cell.length_b   1.000
_cell.length_c   1.000
_cell.angle_alpha   90.00
_cell.angle_beta   90.00
_cell.angle_gamma   90.00
#
_symmetry.space_group_name_H-M   'P 1'
#
loop_
_entity.id
_entity.type
_entity.pdbx_description
1 polymer ?
#
loop_
_entity_poly.entity_id
_entity_poly.type
_entity_poly.pdbx_seq_one_letter_code
_entity_poly.pdbx_strand_id
1 'polypeptide(L)'
;MYYIGWPEHGIGTHSVNVKQADGNKKKLTVNFEESVYDWGNMIDSYRGHYSKEQGEAVARLMLDCGVAADMNYATDGSGTYTENACQGLKRNFGFPETIQMLKRRRYTEKAWMDIIYNELNERRAILYTGVDLKN
;
A
#
# COMPACT_ATOMS: atom_id res chain seq x y z
N MET A 1 6.84 3.20 2.17
CA MET A 1 6.46 3.76 3.47
C MET A 1 7.42 3.30 4.56
N TYR A 2 7.53 2.04 4.91
CA TYR A 2 8.45 1.53 5.95
C TYR A 2 9.92 1.98 5.75
N TYR A 3 10.47 1.85 4.54
CA TYR A 3 11.85 2.24 4.23
C TYR A 3 12.20 3.70 4.56
N ILE A 4 11.23 4.61 4.48
CA ILE A 4 11.43 6.06 4.73
C ILE A 4 10.79 6.52 6.05
N GLY A 5 10.12 5.63 6.80
CA GLY A 5 9.41 5.99 8.02
C GLY A 5 8.35 7.08 7.82
N TRP A 6 7.62 7.04 6.72
CA TRP A 6 6.65 8.08 6.33
C TRP A 6 5.28 7.49 5.95
N PRO A 7 4.18 8.19 6.28
CA PRO A 7 4.06 9.34 7.19
C PRO A 7 4.00 8.92 8.66
N GLU A 8 4.04 9.86 9.59
CA GLU A 8 3.75 9.59 11.01
C GLU A 8 2.25 9.39 11.24
N HIS A 9 1.43 10.18 10.58
CA HIS A 9 -0.04 10.11 10.54
C HIS A 9 -0.54 10.14 9.11
N GLY A 10 -1.71 9.58 8.87
CA GLY A 10 -2.39 9.72 7.59
C GLY A 10 -3.27 10.98 7.52
N ILE A 11 -4.06 11.09 6.46
CA ILE A 11 -4.90 12.26 6.13
C ILE A 11 -6.33 11.82 5.85
N GLY A 12 -7.28 12.49 6.50
CA GLY A 12 -8.70 12.35 6.25
C GLY A 12 -9.29 10.98 6.60
N THR A 13 -10.44 10.68 6.02
CA THR A 13 -11.20 9.45 6.28
C THR A 13 -11.54 8.76 4.96
N HIS A 14 -11.43 7.44 4.93
CA HIS A 14 -11.83 6.64 3.77
C HIS A 14 -12.53 5.34 4.19
N SER A 15 -13.34 4.78 3.29
CA SER A 15 -14.13 3.58 3.59
C SER A 15 -14.18 2.63 2.41
N VAL A 16 -14.18 1.34 2.70
CA VAL A 16 -14.41 0.26 1.75
C VAL A 16 -15.54 -0.65 2.23
N ASN A 17 -16.11 -1.43 1.33
CA ASN A 17 -17.08 -2.46 1.68
C ASN A 17 -16.39 -3.82 1.75
N VAL A 18 -16.53 -4.50 2.88
CA VAL A 18 -16.02 -5.86 3.11
C VAL A 18 -17.15 -6.84 2.86
N LYS A 19 -16.97 -7.80 1.97
CA LYS A 19 -17.92 -8.89 1.75
C LYS A 19 -17.73 -9.95 2.84
N GLN A 20 -18.76 -10.17 3.64
CA GLN A 20 -18.78 -11.19 4.69
C GLN A 20 -19.09 -12.58 4.13
N ALA A 21 -18.83 -13.63 4.92
CA ALA A 21 -19.07 -15.02 4.54
C ALA A 21 -20.58 -15.31 4.25
N ASP A 22 -21.47 -14.57 4.89
CA ASP A 22 -22.93 -14.65 4.67
C ASP A 22 -23.42 -13.90 3.41
N GLY A 23 -22.49 -13.30 2.64
CA GLY A 23 -22.78 -12.51 1.45
C GLY A 23 -23.13 -11.04 1.73
N ASN A 24 -23.33 -10.65 2.98
CA ASN A 24 -23.59 -9.28 3.36
C ASN A 24 -22.34 -8.41 3.18
N LYS A 25 -22.55 -7.10 3.01
CA LYS A 25 -21.46 -6.12 2.97
C LYS A 25 -21.43 -5.31 4.26
N LYS A 26 -20.25 -5.25 4.89
CA LYS A 26 -20.00 -4.37 6.04
C LYS A 26 -19.08 -3.23 5.61
N LYS A 27 -19.45 -2.01 5.94
CA LYS A 27 -18.61 -0.84 5.70
C LYS A 27 -17.46 -0.85 6.72
N LEU A 28 -16.23 -0.79 6.22
CA LEU A 28 -15.01 -0.61 6.99
C LEU A 28 -14.52 0.80 6.74
N THR A 29 -14.40 1.58 7.81
CA THR A 29 -13.97 3.00 7.75
C THR A 29 -12.71 3.18 8.56
N VAL A 30 -11.75 3.90 8.00
CA VAL A 30 -10.53 4.35 8.68
C VAL A 30 -10.51 5.87 8.73
N ASN A 31 -10.27 6.42 9.93
CA ASN A 31 -9.86 7.81 10.11
C ASN A 31 -8.33 7.83 10.18
N PHE A 32 -7.70 8.24 9.10
CA PHE A 32 -6.24 8.22 8.96
C PHE A 32 -5.55 9.25 9.83
N GLU A 33 -6.23 10.30 10.23
CA GLU A 33 -5.68 11.33 11.12
C GLU A 33 -5.47 10.81 12.55
N GLU A 34 -6.25 9.79 12.95
CA GLU A 34 -6.13 9.10 14.24
C GLU A 34 -5.12 7.93 14.18
N SER A 35 -4.68 7.54 12.99
CA SER A 35 -3.72 6.46 12.81
C SER A 35 -2.30 6.95 13.07
N VAL A 36 -1.63 6.34 14.04
CA VAL A 36 -0.19 6.55 14.30
C VAL A 36 0.57 5.36 13.76
N TYR A 37 1.56 5.60 12.90
CA TYR A 37 2.40 4.55 12.33
C TYR A 37 3.69 4.41 13.12
N ASP A 38 3.73 3.40 13.98
CA ASP A 38 4.87 3.12 14.85
C ASP A 38 5.98 2.39 14.06
N TRP A 39 6.72 3.16 13.29
CA TRP A 39 7.82 2.65 12.46
C TRP A 39 8.92 1.97 13.26
N GLY A 40 9.14 2.40 14.51
CA GLY A 40 10.15 1.83 15.39
C GLY A 40 9.83 0.39 15.83
N ASN A 41 8.55 0.03 15.90
CA ASN A 41 8.09 -1.31 16.22
C ASN A 41 7.82 -2.18 14.99
N MET A 42 7.98 -1.68 13.76
CA MET A 42 7.91 -2.51 12.56
C MET A 42 9.25 -3.21 12.32
N ILE A 43 9.20 -4.49 11.95
CA ILE A 43 10.38 -5.33 11.70
C ILE A 43 10.37 -5.87 10.27
N ASP A 44 11.54 -6.24 9.76
CA ASP A 44 11.74 -6.69 8.38
C ASP A 44 11.05 -8.02 8.06
N SER A 45 10.79 -8.86 9.06
CA SER A 45 10.19 -10.18 8.86
C SER A 45 9.34 -10.61 10.03
N TYR A 46 8.14 -11.07 9.73
CA TYR A 46 7.15 -11.61 10.69
C TYR A 46 7.02 -13.14 10.58
N ARG A 47 8.01 -13.83 10.00
CA ARG A 47 8.01 -15.30 9.85
C ARG A 47 8.40 -16.06 11.12
N GLY A 48 8.93 -15.36 12.12
CA GLY A 48 9.37 -15.92 13.41
C GLY A 48 8.59 -15.35 14.58
N HIS A 49 9.26 -15.27 15.72
CA HIS A 49 8.69 -14.62 16.90
C HIS A 49 8.74 -13.10 16.76
N TYR A 50 7.64 -12.45 17.09
CA TYR A 50 7.54 -11.01 17.20
C TYR A 50 6.65 -10.65 18.39
N SER A 51 6.83 -9.45 18.95
CA SER A 51 6.03 -8.99 20.07
C SER A 51 4.61 -8.59 19.62
N LYS A 52 3.72 -8.44 20.59
CA LYS A 52 2.36 -7.95 20.33
C LYS A 52 2.38 -6.56 19.71
N GLU A 53 3.22 -5.66 20.23
CA GLU A 53 3.39 -4.29 19.74
C GLU A 53 3.87 -4.26 18.29
N GLN A 54 4.83 -5.12 17.95
CA GLN A 54 5.30 -5.27 16.56
C GLN A 54 4.20 -5.75 15.62
N GLY A 55 3.41 -6.73 16.08
CA GLY A 55 2.24 -7.22 15.32
C GLY A 55 1.17 -6.15 15.14
N GLU A 56 0.85 -5.37 16.16
CA GLU A 56 -0.15 -4.30 16.11
C GLU A 56 0.31 -3.15 15.20
N ALA A 57 1.60 -2.78 15.25
CA ALA A 57 2.17 -1.74 14.40
C ALA A 57 2.01 -2.06 12.90
N VAL A 58 2.41 -3.26 12.47
CA VAL A 58 2.27 -3.66 11.07
C VAL A 58 0.81 -3.88 10.67
N ALA A 59 -0.03 -4.43 11.56
CA ALA A 59 -1.44 -4.66 11.27
C ALA A 59 -2.20 -3.35 11.03
N ARG A 60 -1.90 -2.29 11.79
CA ARG A 60 -2.45 -0.95 11.57
C ARG A 60 -2.09 -0.44 10.18
N LEU A 61 -0.81 -0.45 9.83
CA LEU A 61 -0.36 0.01 8.51
C LEU A 61 -1.00 -0.79 7.37
N MET A 62 -1.08 -2.12 7.49
CA MET A 62 -1.67 -2.98 6.47
C MET A 62 -3.17 -2.72 6.29
N LEU A 63 -3.91 -2.53 7.39
CA LEU A 63 -5.34 -2.17 7.34
C LEU A 63 -5.52 -0.84 6.60
N ASP A 64 -4.79 0.17 7.01
CA ASP A 64 -4.92 1.52 6.46
C ASP A 64 -4.50 1.57 4.99
N CYS A 65 -3.40 0.90 4.61
CA CYS A 65 -3.01 0.75 3.20
C CYS A 65 -4.09 0.06 2.37
N GLY A 66 -4.70 -0.99 2.89
CA GLY A 66 -5.76 -1.71 2.19
C GLY A 66 -7.01 -0.84 1.99
N VAL A 67 -7.44 -0.12 3.02
CA VAL A 67 -8.58 0.81 2.91
C VAL A 67 -8.26 1.96 1.96
N ALA A 68 -7.08 2.58 2.07
CA ALA A 68 -6.65 3.65 1.17
C ALA A 68 -6.60 3.21 -0.31
N ALA A 69 -6.23 1.95 -0.56
CA ALA A 69 -6.15 1.37 -1.91
C ALA A 69 -7.48 0.80 -2.43
N ASP A 70 -8.61 1.09 -1.80
CA ASP A 70 -9.94 0.53 -2.17
C ASP A 70 -9.91 -1.01 -2.26
N MET A 71 -9.29 -1.67 -1.27
CA MET A 71 -9.18 -3.12 -1.25
C MET A 71 -10.56 -3.78 -1.25
N ASN A 72 -10.80 -4.67 -2.21
CA ASN A 72 -11.95 -5.53 -2.21
C ASN A 72 -11.69 -6.73 -1.29
N TYR A 73 -12.04 -6.58 -0.02
CA TYR A 73 -11.89 -7.64 0.97
C TYR A 73 -12.98 -8.71 0.80
N ALA A 74 -12.56 -9.96 0.68
CA ALA A 74 -13.46 -11.11 0.62
C ALA A 74 -12.83 -12.33 1.31
N THR A 75 -13.64 -13.32 1.67
CA THR A 75 -13.21 -14.53 2.39
C THR A 75 -12.36 -15.47 1.54
N ASP A 76 -12.53 -15.42 0.24
CA ASP A 76 -11.84 -16.23 -0.77
C ASP A 76 -10.64 -15.53 -1.41
N GLY A 77 -10.38 -14.28 -1.01
CA GLY A 77 -9.24 -13.48 -1.45
C GLY A 77 -9.54 -11.99 -1.43
N SER A 78 -8.49 -11.21 -1.34
CA SER A 78 -8.59 -9.74 -1.35
C SER A 78 -7.71 -9.18 -2.45
N GLY A 79 -8.15 -8.14 -3.13
CA GLY A 79 -7.39 -7.54 -4.22
C GLY A 79 -7.78 -6.09 -4.48
N THR A 80 -6.87 -5.38 -5.12
CA THR A 80 -7.09 -4.03 -5.63
C THR A 80 -6.24 -3.77 -6.87
N TYR A 81 -6.49 -2.67 -7.54
CA TYR A 81 -5.68 -2.22 -8.67
C TYR A 81 -4.55 -1.31 -8.22
N THR A 82 -3.41 -1.37 -8.90
CA THR A 82 -2.24 -0.51 -8.61
C THR A 82 -2.58 0.98 -8.72
N GLU A 83 -3.51 1.33 -9.60
CA GLU A 83 -4.05 2.69 -9.73
C GLU A 83 -4.66 3.19 -8.41
N ASN A 84 -5.44 2.35 -7.74
CA ASN A 84 -6.06 2.68 -6.45
C ASN A 84 -5.00 2.87 -5.36
N ALA A 85 -3.98 2.02 -5.33
CA ALA A 85 -2.85 2.17 -4.41
C ALA A 85 -2.13 3.51 -4.62
N CYS A 86 -1.88 3.90 -5.88
CA CYS A 86 -1.29 5.19 -6.21
C CYS A 86 -2.16 6.37 -5.73
N GLN A 87 -3.47 6.30 -5.92
CA GLN A 87 -4.40 7.34 -5.43
C GLN A 87 -4.47 7.37 -3.90
N GLY A 88 -4.48 6.22 -3.23
CA GLY A 88 -4.47 6.11 -1.78
C GLY A 88 -3.23 6.72 -1.14
N LEU A 89 -2.06 6.51 -1.74
CA LEU A 89 -0.81 7.12 -1.29
C LEU A 89 -0.88 8.66 -1.30
N LYS A 90 -1.47 9.25 -2.33
CA LYS A 90 -1.67 10.70 -2.41
C LYS A 90 -2.71 11.17 -1.40
N ARG A 91 -3.90 10.59 -1.46
CA ARG A 91 -5.09 11.03 -0.70
C ARG A 91 -4.92 10.86 0.80
N ASN A 92 -4.40 9.71 1.24
CA ASN A 92 -4.42 9.33 2.65
C ASN A 92 -3.05 9.30 3.33
N PHE A 93 -1.94 9.31 2.56
CA PHE A 93 -0.60 9.25 3.13
C PHE A 93 0.27 10.46 2.78
N GLY A 94 -0.29 11.48 2.15
CA GLY A 94 0.40 12.74 1.87
C GLY A 94 1.58 12.63 0.90
N PHE A 95 1.59 11.59 0.05
CA PHE A 95 2.56 11.52 -1.03
C PHE A 95 2.28 12.60 -2.08
N PRO A 96 3.33 13.16 -2.71
CA PRO A 96 3.15 14.27 -3.64
C PRO A 96 2.35 13.87 -4.89
N GLU A 97 1.67 14.83 -5.51
CA GLU A 97 0.92 14.62 -6.75
C GLU A 97 1.79 14.16 -7.93
N THR A 98 3.11 14.37 -7.83
CA THR A 98 4.08 13.88 -8.81
C THR A 98 4.24 12.36 -8.84
N ILE A 99 3.80 11.64 -7.78
CA ILE A 99 3.77 10.19 -7.82
C ILE A 99 2.82 9.72 -8.92
N GLN A 100 3.26 8.82 -9.78
CA GLN A 100 2.48 8.39 -10.94
C GLN A 100 2.64 6.90 -11.21
N MET A 101 1.60 6.32 -11.80
CA MET A 101 1.65 4.96 -12.29
C MET A 101 2.10 4.92 -13.75
N LEU A 102 3.15 4.16 -14.02
CA LEU A 102 3.67 3.94 -15.36
C LEU A 102 3.33 2.51 -15.84
N LYS A 103 2.97 2.37 -17.10
CA LYS A 103 2.67 1.06 -17.71
C LYS A 103 3.83 0.66 -18.63
N ARG A 104 4.52 -0.44 -18.32
CA ARG A 104 5.68 -0.98 -19.04
C ARG A 104 5.49 -0.99 -20.56
N ARG A 105 4.30 -1.36 -21.04
CA ARG A 105 3.96 -1.44 -22.48
C ARG A 105 4.06 -0.13 -23.27
N ARG A 106 4.17 1.02 -22.58
CA ARG A 106 4.29 2.36 -23.20
C ARG A 106 5.73 2.80 -23.43
N TYR A 107 6.70 1.95 -23.06
CA TYR A 107 8.13 2.29 -23.08
C TYR A 107 8.91 1.20 -23.81
N THR A 108 10.00 1.60 -24.49
CA THR A 108 11.03 0.65 -24.93
C THR A 108 11.69 0.02 -23.71
N GLU A 109 12.35 -1.11 -23.90
CA GLU A 109 13.07 -1.78 -22.80
C GLU A 109 14.11 -0.85 -22.17
N LYS A 110 14.91 -0.19 -23.00
CA LYS A 110 15.92 0.77 -22.54
C LYS A 110 15.29 1.90 -21.72
N ALA A 111 14.26 2.56 -22.24
CA ALA A 111 13.60 3.67 -21.55
C ALA A 111 12.96 3.23 -20.22
N TRP A 112 12.41 2.00 -20.15
CA TRP A 112 11.87 1.45 -18.92
C TRP A 112 12.96 1.21 -17.87
N MET A 113 14.08 0.62 -18.28
CA MET A 113 15.21 0.41 -17.37
C MET A 113 15.83 1.71 -16.91
N ASP A 114 15.98 2.71 -17.81
CA ASP A 114 16.48 4.03 -17.44
C ASP A 114 15.60 4.70 -16.36
N ILE A 115 14.27 4.58 -16.45
CA ILE A 115 13.34 5.09 -15.42
C ILE A 115 13.61 4.39 -14.08
N ILE A 116 13.69 3.06 -14.06
CA ILE A 116 13.93 2.29 -12.83
C ILE A 116 15.28 2.68 -12.22
N TYR A 117 16.36 2.71 -13.01
CA TYR A 117 17.68 3.07 -12.51
C TYR A 117 17.72 4.50 -11.97
N ASN A 118 17.08 5.46 -12.64
CA ASN A 118 17.02 6.84 -12.16
C ASN A 118 16.32 6.95 -10.79
N GLU A 119 15.18 6.27 -10.62
CA GLU A 119 14.49 6.28 -9.32
C GLU A 119 15.36 5.66 -8.21
N LEU A 120 16.00 4.52 -8.48
CA LEU A 120 16.84 3.84 -7.51
C LEU A 120 18.12 4.63 -7.18
N ASN A 121 18.75 5.28 -8.17
CA ASN A 121 19.94 6.12 -7.96
C ASN A 121 19.61 7.32 -7.08
N GLU A 122 18.41 7.88 -7.23
CA GLU A 122 17.90 8.96 -6.39
C GLU A 122 17.32 8.45 -5.03
N ARG A 123 17.53 7.15 -4.72
CA ARG A 123 17.03 6.50 -3.51
C ARG A 123 15.52 6.59 -3.31
N ARG A 124 14.77 6.68 -4.41
CA ARG A 124 13.32 6.63 -4.37
C ARG A 124 12.83 5.19 -4.51
N ALA A 125 11.91 4.78 -3.63
CA ALA A 125 11.31 3.46 -3.68
C ALA A 125 10.32 3.34 -4.85
N ILE A 126 10.27 2.15 -5.46
CA ILE A 126 9.36 1.82 -6.55
C ILE A 126 8.39 0.74 -6.08
N LEU A 127 7.08 0.98 -6.22
CA LEU A 127 6.09 -0.08 -6.14
C LEU A 127 5.99 -0.76 -7.50
N TYR A 128 6.56 -1.94 -7.63
CA TYR A 128 6.60 -2.69 -8.88
C TYR A 128 5.61 -3.85 -8.84
N THR A 129 4.75 -3.94 -9.87
CA THR A 129 3.82 -5.07 -10.03
C THR A 129 3.96 -5.66 -11.43
N GLY A 130 3.80 -6.96 -11.53
CA GLY A 130 3.85 -7.69 -12.80
C GLY A 130 3.17 -9.04 -12.69
N VAL A 131 2.83 -9.61 -13.82
CA VAL A 131 2.33 -10.98 -13.95
C VAL A 131 3.22 -11.74 -14.92
N ASP A 132 3.49 -13.01 -14.62
CA ASP A 132 4.12 -13.90 -15.58
C ASP A 132 3.07 -14.31 -16.61
N LEU A 133 3.35 -14.02 -17.88
CA LEU A 133 2.46 -14.36 -18.99
C LEU A 133 2.64 -15.83 -19.46
N LYS A 134 3.51 -16.60 -18.79
CA LYS A 134 3.81 -18.00 -19.16
C LYS A 134 2.99 -19.02 -18.38
N ASN A 135 2.07 -18.59 -17.50
CA ASN A 135 1.13 -19.45 -16.79
C ASN A 135 -0.30 -19.14 -17.16
#